data_0738d4ca48d27fee907b5301908141cc
#
_entry.id   0738d4ca48d27fee907b5301908141cc
#
_cell.length_a   1.000
_cell.length_b   1.000
_cell.length_c   1.000
_cell.angle_alpha   90.00
_cell.angle_beta   90.00
_cell.angle_gamma   90.00
#
_symmetry.space_group_name_H-M   'P 1'
#
loop_
_entity.id
_entity.type
_entity.pdbx_description
1 polymer ?
#
loop_
_entity_poly.entity_id
_entity_poly.type
_entity_poly.pdbx_seq_one_letter_code
_entity_poly.pdbx_strand_id
1 'polypeptide(L)'
;MKIKFKDFSFRKGESRDIPELESCRINSIKNCKIYSKKQINIWINSKPNWKELISKTIVSVTENHISGFVISDDKFLDYLYVEPNYQRHGLGNKLVSLIEKTNMKCDCNPYSEKILIKRGWKFLSENIKEKSGERFNNKWYKFEKIEKPPIKNNQSLLSNKIS
;
A
#
# COMPACT_ATOMS: atom_id res chain seq x y z
N MET A 1 22.72 -9.13 -7.14
CA MET A 1 22.93 -8.11 -6.09
C MET A 1 21.79 -8.23 -5.08
N LYS A 2 22.10 -8.28 -3.80
CA LYS A 2 21.07 -8.41 -2.75
C LYS A 2 20.54 -7.01 -2.41
N ILE A 3 19.32 -6.69 -2.83
CA ILE A 3 18.67 -5.41 -2.55
C ILE A 3 18.39 -5.31 -1.05
N LYS A 4 18.84 -4.22 -0.42
CA LYS A 4 18.65 -3.96 1.00
C LYS A 4 17.66 -2.81 1.19
N PHE A 5 16.95 -2.76 2.32
CA PHE A 5 15.98 -1.72 2.63
C PHE A 5 16.56 -0.29 2.57
N LYS A 6 17.84 -0.14 2.89
CA LYS A 6 18.58 1.13 2.82
C LYS A 6 18.77 1.66 1.39
N ASP A 7 18.52 0.81 0.39
CA ASP A 7 18.67 1.18 -1.02
C ASP A 7 17.43 1.93 -1.56
N PHE A 8 16.36 2.02 -0.76
CA PHE A 8 15.13 2.73 -1.11
C PHE A 8 15.04 4.07 -0.39
N SER A 9 14.73 5.12 -1.13
CA SER A 9 14.30 6.40 -0.58
C SER A 9 12.82 6.65 -0.89
N PHE A 10 12.16 7.46 -0.05
CA PHE A 10 10.74 7.74 -0.16
C PHE A 10 10.51 9.25 -0.20
N ARG A 11 9.67 9.70 -1.11
CA ARG A 11 9.30 11.10 -1.25
C ARG A 11 7.90 11.26 -1.83
N LYS A 12 7.36 12.46 -1.78
CA LYS A 12 6.13 12.79 -2.51
C LYS A 12 6.35 12.69 -4.02
N GLY A 13 5.32 12.25 -4.73
CA GLY A 13 5.30 12.26 -6.18
C GLY A 13 5.27 13.67 -6.75
N GLU A 14 5.89 13.85 -7.90
CA GLU A 14 5.97 15.09 -8.65
C GLU A 14 5.43 14.87 -10.07
N SER A 15 4.96 15.92 -10.72
CA SER A 15 4.40 15.80 -12.08
C SER A 15 5.35 15.17 -13.09
N ARG A 16 6.66 15.37 -12.93
CA ARG A 16 7.71 14.73 -13.76
C ARG A 16 7.77 13.21 -13.59
N ASP A 17 7.24 12.67 -12.51
CA ASP A 17 7.25 11.23 -12.24
C ASP A 17 6.15 10.46 -13.00
N ILE A 18 5.14 11.16 -13.52
CA ILE A 18 3.95 10.53 -14.12
C ILE A 18 4.27 9.47 -15.18
N PRO A 19 5.17 9.69 -16.15
CA PRO A 19 5.52 8.66 -17.12
C PRO A 19 6.07 7.37 -16.49
N GLU A 20 6.90 7.51 -15.46
CA GLU A 20 7.51 6.38 -14.77
C GLU A 20 6.52 5.69 -13.82
N LEU A 21 5.62 6.44 -13.17
CA LEU A 21 4.50 5.88 -12.41
C LEU A 21 3.57 5.02 -13.27
N GLU A 22 3.24 5.50 -14.47
CA GLU A 22 2.43 4.75 -15.41
C GLU A 22 3.13 3.48 -15.89
N SER A 23 4.44 3.54 -16.17
CA SER A 23 5.24 2.36 -16.50
C SER A 23 5.28 1.35 -15.35
N CYS A 24 5.50 1.80 -14.12
CA CYS A 24 5.48 0.96 -12.93
C CYS A 24 4.13 0.26 -12.75
N ARG A 25 3.03 0.98 -12.90
CA ARG A 25 1.68 0.45 -12.86
C ARG A 25 1.47 -0.65 -13.90
N ILE A 26 1.78 -0.35 -15.16
CA ILE A 26 1.61 -1.30 -16.28
C ILE A 26 2.47 -2.55 -16.07
N ASN A 27 3.73 -2.39 -15.71
CA ASN A 27 4.63 -3.52 -15.47
C ASN A 27 4.14 -4.42 -14.34
N SER A 28 3.66 -3.82 -13.24
CA SER A 28 3.08 -4.56 -12.11
C SER A 28 1.83 -5.34 -12.52
N ILE A 29 0.93 -4.73 -13.27
CA ILE A 29 -0.31 -5.36 -13.75
C ILE A 29 0.01 -6.52 -14.71
N LYS A 30 0.91 -6.31 -15.67
CA LYS A 30 1.32 -7.35 -16.64
C LYS A 30 1.92 -8.58 -15.98
N ASN A 31 2.61 -8.41 -14.87
CA ASN A 31 3.23 -9.50 -14.12
C ASN A 31 2.31 -10.12 -13.06
N CYS A 32 1.08 -9.67 -12.97
CA CYS A 32 0.10 -10.16 -12.01
C CYS A 32 -0.43 -11.54 -12.43
N LYS A 33 -0.08 -12.58 -11.66
CA LYS A 33 -0.44 -13.97 -11.99
C LYS A 33 -1.88 -14.35 -11.64
N ILE A 34 -2.59 -13.53 -10.88
CA ILE A 34 -3.99 -13.80 -10.48
C ILE A 34 -5.00 -13.39 -11.52
N TYR A 35 -4.60 -12.58 -12.50
CA TYR A 35 -5.49 -12.06 -13.53
C TYR A 35 -5.32 -12.80 -14.86
N SER A 36 -6.43 -13.01 -15.56
CA SER A 36 -6.43 -13.45 -16.94
C SER A 36 -5.89 -12.34 -17.86
N LYS A 37 -5.50 -12.68 -19.08
CA LYS A 37 -5.08 -11.68 -20.10
C LYS A 37 -6.15 -10.62 -20.32
N LYS A 38 -7.43 -10.99 -20.33
CA LYS A 38 -8.55 -10.07 -20.50
C LYS A 38 -8.67 -9.11 -19.32
N GLN A 39 -8.56 -9.61 -18.10
CA GLN A 39 -8.54 -8.78 -16.88
C GLN A 39 -7.35 -7.82 -16.84
N ILE A 40 -6.17 -8.28 -17.22
CA ILE A 40 -4.96 -7.43 -17.35
C ILE A 40 -5.21 -6.28 -18.32
N ASN A 41 -5.77 -6.55 -19.50
CA ASN A 41 -6.07 -5.52 -20.48
C ASN A 41 -7.09 -4.49 -19.96
N ILE A 42 -8.09 -4.93 -19.22
CA ILE A 42 -9.07 -4.03 -18.59
C ILE A 42 -8.37 -3.06 -17.63
N TRP A 43 -7.49 -3.57 -16.77
CA TRP A 43 -6.76 -2.74 -15.81
C TRP A 43 -5.76 -1.80 -16.48
N ILE A 44 -5.01 -2.26 -17.49
CA ILE A 44 -4.07 -1.40 -18.23
C ILE A 44 -4.80 -0.25 -18.90
N ASN A 45 -5.97 -0.50 -19.49
CA ASN A 45 -6.78 0.52 -20.18
C ASN A 45 -7.52 1.45 -19.21
N SER A 46 -7.62 1.10 -17.94
CA SER A 46 -8.22 1.93 -16.90
C SER A 46 -7.19 2.93 -16.34
N LYS A 47 -6.83 3.92 -17.13
CA LYS A 47 -5.81 4.90 -16.77
C LYS A 47 -6.23 5.77 -15.59
N PRO A 48 -5.36 5.94 -14.58
CA PRO A 48 -5.58 6.87 -13.49
C PRO A 48 -5.62 8.32 -13.99
N ASN A 49 -6.38 9.17 -13.31
CA ASN A 49 -6.28 10.62 -13.52
C ASN A 49 -5.08 11.17 -12.75
N TRP A 50 -3.90 11.08 -13.36
CA TRP A 50 -2.65 11.46 -12.73
C TRP A 50 -2.61 12.91 -12.24
N LYS A 51 -3.29 13.85 -12.92
CA LYS A 51 -3.37 15.24 -12.49
C LYS A 51 -3.95 15.40 -11.09
N GLU A 52 -4.97 14.61 -10.77
CA GLU A 52 -5.61 14.64 -9.46
C GLU A 52 -4.85 13.80 -8.42
N LEU A 53 -4.20 12.72 -8.86
CA LEU A 53 -3.62 11.72 -7.97
C LEU A 53 -2.19 12.04 -7.56
N ILE A 54 -1.46 12.83 -8.34
CA ILE A 54 -0.03 13.07 -8.08
C ILE A 54 0.25 13.69 -6.72
N SER A 55 -0.61 14.61 -6.27
CA SER A 55 -0.50 15.24 -4.95
C SER A 55 -0.72 14.28 -3.77
N LYS A 56 -1.34 13.14 -4.03
CA LYS A 56 -1.66 12.08 -3.06
C LYS A 56 -0.70 10.88 -3.15
N THR A 57 0.34 10.99 -3.96
CA THR A 57 1.26 9.90 -4.28
C THR A 57 2.53 10.00 -3.43
N ILE A 58 2.94 8.88 -2.85
CA ILE A 58 4.28 8.67 -2.30
C ILE A 58 4.99 7.67 -3.18
N VAL A 59 6.20 8.01 -3.61
CA VAL A 59 7.05 7.17 -4.43
C VAL A 59 8.20 6.60 -3.65
N SER A 60 8.60 5.39 -4.01
CA SER A 60 9.85 4.77 -3.63
C SER A 60 10.83 4.88 -4.79
N VAL A 61 12.03 5.34 -4.52
CA VAL A 61 13.11 5.53 -5.51
C VAL A 61 14.30 4.65 -5.16
N THR A 62 14.82 3.98 -6.17
CA THR A 62 16.02 3.15 -6.10
C THR A 62 16.85 3.37 -7.35
N GLU A 63 18.15 3.66 -7.21
CA GLU A 63 19.05 3.90 -8.34
C GLU A 63 18.49 4.94 -9.35
N ASN A 64 17.87 6.01 -8.83
CA ASN A 64 17.21 7.07 -9.59
C ASN A 64 15.96 6.63 -10.40
N HIS A 65 15.42 5.44 -10.14
CA HIS A 65 14.19 4.94 -10.73
C HIS A 65 13.08 4.77 -9.71
N ILE A 66 11.84 4.93 -10.14
CA ILE A 66 10.69 4.62 -9.30
C ILE A 66 10.57 3.10 -9.19
N SER A 67 10.74 2.58 -7.98
CA SER A 67 10.62 1.16 -7.66
C SER A 67 9.22 0.75 -7.18
N GLY A 68 8.41 1.71 -6.80
CA GLY A 68 7.03 1.51 -6.38
C GLY A 68 6.38 2.80 -5.94
N PHE A 69 5.08 2.74 -5.72
CA PHE A 69 4.32 3.89 -5.22
C PHE A 69 3.02 3.48 -4.53
N VAL A 70 2.54 4.36 -3.69
CA VAL A 70 1.24 4.28 -3.03
C VAL A 70 0.48 5.58 -3.23
N ILE A 71 -0.83 5.47 -3.47
CA ILE A 71 -1.74 6.62 -3.57
C ILE A 71 -2.82 6.46 -2.52
N SER A 72 -2.97 7.48 -1.69
CA SER A 72 -3.97 7.50 -0.62
C SER A 72 -4.42 8.90 -0.30
N ASP A 73 -5.61 9.00 0.25
CA ASP A 73 -6.07 10.19 0.97
C ASP A 73 -6.29 9.85 2.46
N ASP A 74 -7.00 10.70 3.21
CA ASP A 74 -7.24 10.45 4.63
C ASP A 74 -8.21 9.28 4.90
N LYS A 75 -8.96 8.84 3.89
CA LYS A 75 -10.02 7.84 4.01
C LYS A 75 -9.70 6.53 3.31
N PHE A 76 -8.95 6.58 2.21
CA PHE A 76 -8.75 5.43 1.35
C PHE A 76 -7.30 5.23 0.94
N LEU A 77 -6.87 3.98 0.92
CA LEU A 77 -5.73 3.51 0.14
C LEU A 77 -6.25 3.08 -1.23
N ASP A 78 -5.90 3.84 -2.27
CA ASP A 78 -6.46 3.66 -3.62
C ASP A 78 -5.58 2.81 -4.53
N TYR A 79 -4.26 3.03 -4.50
CA TYR A 79 -3.31 2.33 -5.36
C TYR A 79 -2.05 1.94 -4.60
N LEU A 80 -1.58 0.74 -4.87
CA LEU A 80 -0.29 0.24 -4.40
C LEU A 80 0.34 -0.60 -5.51
N TYR A 81 1.47 -0.14 -6.04
CA TYR A 81 2.22 -0.86 -7.06
C TYR A 81 3.71 -0.90 -6.71
N VAL A 82 4.33 -2.03 -7.00
CA VAL A 82 5.78 -2.25 -6.87
C VAL A 82 6.29 -2.86 -8.17
N GLU A 83 7.33 -2.29 -8.73
CA GLU A 83 7.98 -2.84 -9.91
C GLU A 83 8.36 -4.32 -9.69
N PRO A 84 8.13 -5.20 -10.67
CA PRO A 84 8.35 -6.63 -10.51
C PRO A 84 9.73 -7.00 -9.97
N ASN A 85 10.78 -6.30 -10.40
CA ASN A 85 12.16 -6.54 -9.95
C ASN A 85 12.40 -6.19 -8.47
N TYR A 86 11.54 -5.38 -7.88
CA TYR A 86 11.64 -4.95 -6.49
C TYR A 86 10.60 -5.57 -5.57
N GLN A 87 9.75 -6.45 -6.09
CA GLN A 87 8.78 -7.20 -5.29
C GLN A 87 9.49 -8.19 -4.36
N ARG A 88 8.81 -8.59 -3.28
CA ARG A 88 9.31 -9.52 -2.24
C ARG A 88 10.51 -9.02 -1.43
N HIS A 89 10.77 -7.72 -1.43
CA HIS A 89 11.77 -7.07 -0.59
C HIS A 89 11.14 -6.26 0.56
N GLY A 90 9.85 -6.40 0.81
CA GLY A 90 9.10 -5.68 1.83
C GLY A 90 8.73 -4.24 1.45
N LEU A 91 8.93 -3.84 0.19
CA LEU A 91 8.66 -2.47 -0.26
C LEU A 91 7.18 -2.11 -0.19
N GLY A 92 6.29 -2.99 -0.61
CA GLY A 92 4.84 -2.77 -0.50
C GLY A 92 4.38 -2.58 0.95
N ASN A 93 4.91 -3.39 1.86
CA ASN A 93 4.66 -3.25 3.30
C ASN A 93 5.13 -1.89 3.82
N LYS A 94 6.31 -1.44 3.42
CA LYS A 94 6.85 -0.13 3.82
C LYS A 94 6.01 1.01 3.26
N LEU A 95 5.62 0.98 2.00
CA LEU A 95 4.78 2.01 1.39
C LEU A 95 3.44 2.15 2.12
N VAL A 96 2.77 1.04 2.42
CA VAL A 96 1.52 1.06 3.21
C VAL A 96 1.76 1.64 4.59
N SER A 97 2.87 1.29 5.26
CA SER A 97 3.19 1.83 6.58
C SER A 97 3.29 3.36 6.63
N LEU A 98 3.64 3.98 5.52
CA LEU A 98 3.83 5.44 5.44
C LEU A 98 2.51 6.22 5.40
N ILE A 99 1.41 5.56 5.04
CA ILE A 99 0.12 6.22 4.81
C ILE A 99 -0.98 5.82 5.77
N GLU A 100 -0.77 4.81 6.60
CA GLU A 100 -1.80 4.27 7.48
C GLU A 100 -2.37 5.30 8.44
N LYS A 101 -3.69 5.48 8.42
CA LYS A 101 -4.47 6.30 9.34
C LYS A 101 -5.65 5.51 9.86
N THR A 102 -6.01 5.70 11.14
CA THR A 102 -7.18 5.07 11.75
C THR A 102 -8.44 5.34 10.92
N ASN A 103 -9.24 4.31 10.72
CA ASN A 103 -10.44 4.27 9.89
C ASN A 103 -10.21 4.32 8.37
N MET A 104 -8.97 4.31 7.91
CA MET A 104 -8.67 4.18 6.48
C MET A 104 -9.17 2.83 5.95
N LYS A 105 -9.74 2.84 4.74
CA LYS A 105 -10.26 1.66 4.06
C LYS A 105 -9.48 1.37 2.78
N CYS A 106 -9.47 0.12 2.37
CA CYS A 106 -8.89 -0.32 1.10
C CYS A 106 -9.78 -1.36 0.46
N ASP A 107 -10.09 -1.15 -0.81
CA ASP A 107 -10.66 -2.16 -1.69
C ASP A 107 -9.51 -2.91 -2.35
N CYS A 108 -9.13 -4.04 -1.78
CA CYS A 108 -7.92 -4.74 -2.16
C CYS A 108 -8.17 -6.00 -3.00
N ASN A 109 -7.23 -6.27 -3.89
CA ASN A 109 -7.10 -7.54 -4.58
C ASN A 109 -6.33 -8.56 -3.72
N PRO A 110 -6.27 -9.86 -4.12
CA PRO A 110 -5.57 -10.89 -3.35
C PRO A 110 -4.07 -10.63 -3.11
N TYR A 111 -3.39 -9.82 -3.94
CA TYR A 111 -1.98 -9.47 -3.70
C TYR A 111 -1.83 -8.46 -2.57
N SER A 112 -2.53 -7.35 -2.65
CA SER A 112 -2.50 -6.33 -1.59
C SER A 112 -3.11 -6.82 -0.29
N GLU A 113 -4.07 -7.73 -0.35
CA GLU A 113 -4.67 -8.37 0.82
C GLU A 113 -3.62 -8.97 1.76
N LYS A 114 -2.63 -9.67 1.23
CA LYS A 114 -1.55 -10.28 2.04
C LYS A 114 -0.77 -9.23 2.84
N ILE A 115 -0.49 -8.08 2.22
CA ILE A 115 0.19 -6.97 2.88
C ILE A 115 -0.69 -6.38 3.99
N LEU A 116 -1.96 -6.12 3.71
CA LEU A 116 -2.90 -5.55 4.67
C LEU A 116 -3.11 -6.46 5.89
N ILE A 117 -3.29 -7.76 5.67
CA ILE A 117 -3.40 -8.74 6.76
C ILE A 117 -2.15 -8.72 7.65
N LYS A 118 -0.97 -8.77 7.04
CA LYS A 118 0.31 -8.73 7.76
C LYS A 118 0.47 -7.45 8.59
N ARG A 119 -0.10 -6.34 8.14
CA ARG A 119 -0.09 -5.05 8.84
C ARG A 119 -1.24 -4.88 9.84
N GLY A 120 -2.08 -5.90 10.01
CA GLY A 120 -3.15 -5.89 11.00
C GLY A 120 -4.43 -5.19 10.57
N TRP A 121 -4.62 -4.91 9.28
CA TRP A 121 -5.89 -4.43 8.75
C TRP A 121 -6.98 -5.47 8.96
N LYS A 122 -8.19 -5.04 9.22
CA LYS A 122 -9.35 -5.89 9.52
C LYS A 122 -10.25 -6.04 8.30
N PHE A 123 -10.63 -7.27 8.00
CA PHE A 123 -11.61 -7.59 6.98
C PHE A 123 -12.97 -6.96 7.33
N LEU A 124 -13.61 -6.36 6.33
CA LEU A 124 -14.96 -5.81 6.45
C LEU A 124 -15.98 -6.62 5.66
N SER A 125 -15.75 -6.82 4.37
CA SER A 125 -16.70 -7.49 3.47
C SER A 125 -16.06 -7.90 2.15
N GLU A 126 -16.68 -8.84 1.47
CA GLU A 126 -16.41 -9.11 0.06
C GLU A 126 -16.81 -7.88 -0.79
N ASN A 127 -16.07 -7.65 -1.87
CA ASN A 127 -16.36 -6.62 -2.84
C ASN A 127 -16.16 -7.13 -4.26
N ILE A 128 -17.16 -7.85 -4.76
CA ILE A 128 -17.12 -8.39 -6.10
C ILE A 128 -17.49 -7.30 -7.08
N LYS A 129 -16.62 -7.04 -8.04
CA LYS A 129 -16.80 -6.04 -9.09
C LYS A 129 -16.94 -6.70 -10.45
N GLU A 130 -17.81 -6.15 -11.29
CA GLU A 130 -17.85 -6.45 -12.70
C GLU A 130 -17.39 -5.23 -13.51
N LYS A 131 -16.47 -5.45 -14.43
CA LYS A 131 -15.98 -4.43 -15.35
C LYS A 131 -15.71 -5.04 -16.71
N SER A 132 -16.34 -4.47 -17.74
CA SER A 132 -16.20 -4.95 -19.13
C SER A 132 -16.48 -6.45 -19.29
N GLY A 133 -17.48 -6.97 -18.58
CA GLY A 133 -17.88 -8.38 -18.59
C GLY A 133 -16.99 -9.33 -17.79
N GLU A 134 -15.97 -8.82 -17.09
CA GLU A 134 -15.08 -9.62 -16.22
C GLU A 134 -15.37 -9.37 -14.75
N ARG A 135 -15.26 -10.43 -13.96
CA ARG A 135 -15.46 -10.41 -12.52
C ARG A 135 -14.12 -10.27 -11.78
N PHE A 136 -14.07 -9.35 -10.82
CA PHE A 136 -12.94 -9.13 -9.92
C PHE A 136 -13.37 -9.38 -8.49
N ASN A 137 -12.69 -10.31 -7.82
CA ASN A 137 -12.98 -10.68 -6.43
C ASN A 137 -12.10 -9.89 -5.48
N ASN A 138 -12.53 -8.69 -5.15
CA ASN A 138 -11.86 -7.83 -4.19
C ASN A 138 -12.51 -7.96 -2.80
N LYS A 139 -11.88 -7.35 -1.82
CA LYS A 139 -12.36 -7.30 -0.44
C LYS A 139 -12.10 -5.93 0.17
N TRP A 140 -13.03 -5.47 1.00
CA TRP A 140 -12.83 -4.29 1.82
C TRP A 140 -12.11 -4.63 3.11
N TYR A 141 -11.06 -3.86 3.41
CA TYR A 141 -10.32 -3.88 4.66
C TYR A 141 -10.32 -2.50 5.30
N LYS A 142 -10.15 -2.45 6.61
CA LYS A 142 -10.06 -1.22 7.41
C LYS A 142 -8.85 -1.27 8.30
N PHE A 143 -8.13 -0.16 8.39
CA PHE A 143 -7.05 0.02 9.35
C PHE A 143 -7.58 0.58 10.66
N GLU A 144 -7.25 -0.07 11.77
CA GLU A 144 -7.51 0.41 13.11
C GLU A 144 -6.20 0.43 13.89
N LYS A 145 -5.76 1.62 14.27
CA LYS A 145 -4.58 1.75 15.11
C LYS A 145 -4.88 1.12 16.47
N ILE A 146 -4.11 0.11 16.85
CA ILE A 146 -4.18 -0.44 18.21
C ILE A 146 -3.53 0.58 19.13
N GLU A 147 -4.32 1.27 19.94
CA GLU A 147 -3.80 2.05 21.05
C GLU A 147 -3.19 1.07 22.06
N LYS A 148 -1.88 1.15 22.26
CA LYS A 148 -1.25 0.43 23.37
C LYS A 148 -1.84 1.00 24.66
N PRO A 149 -2.32 0.16 25.59
CA PRO A 149 -2.79 0.65 26.87
C PRO A 149 -1.66 1.46 27.52
N PRO A 150 -2.00 2.56 28.22
CA PRO A 150 -0.99 3.37 28.88
C PRO A 150 -0.17 2.48 29.80
N ILE A 151 1.16 2.58 29.70
CA ILE A 151 2.08 1.89 30.60
C ILE A 151 1.72 2.41 32.00
N LYS A 152 1.12 1.56 32.81
CA LYS A 152 0.95 1.85 34.24
C LYS A 152 2.35 1.93 34.82
N ASN A 153 2.86 3.14 35.00
CA ASN A 153 4.05 3.37 35.80
C ASN A 153 3.75 2.93 37.22
N ASN A 154 4.17 1.74 37.59
CA ASN A 154 4.23 1.30 38.97
C ASN A 154 5.37 2.06 39.69
N GLN A 155 5.19 3.37 39.87
CA GLN A 155 6.05 4.22 40.70
C GLN A 155 5.32 4.61 42.02
N SER A 156 4.61 3.69 42.66
CA SER A 156 4.02 3.97 43.96
C SER A 156 4.16 2.83 44.98
N LEU A 157 5.28 2.10 44.98
CA LEU A 157 5.54 1.06 45.99
C LEU A 157 6.95 1.15 46.61
N LEU A 158 7.54 2.33 46.71
CA LEU A 158 8.82 2.51 47.38
C LEU A 158 8.83 3.75 48.34
N SER A 159 7.74 3.99 49.03
CA SER A 159 7.77 5.00 50.10
C SER A 159 6.94 4.55 51.31
N ASN A 160 7.29 3.44 51.94
CA ASN A 160 6.89 3.15 53.29
C ASN A 160 7.73 1.99 53.87
N LYS A 161 8.98 2.28 54.21
CA LYS A 161 9.74 1.52 55.21
C LYS A 161 11.00 2.30 55.56
N ILE A 162 10.86 3.39 56.29
CA ILE A 162 11.88 3.86 57.29
C ILE A 162 11.11 4.56 58.37
N SER A 163 10.90 3.87 59.46
CA SER A 163 10.77 4.41 60.82
C SER A 163 11.31 3.41 61.80
#